data_9ecad4f921f4ea714d8f7e2032039871
#
_entry.id   9ecad4f921f4ea714d8f7e2032039871
#
_cell.length_a   1.000
_cell.length_b   1.000
_cell.length_c   1.000
_cell.angle_alpha   90.00
_cell.angle_beta   90.00
_cell.angle_gamma   90.00
#
_symmetry.space_group_name_H-M   'P 1'
#
loop_
_entity.id
_entity.type
_entity.pdbx_description
1 polymer ?
#
loop_
_entity_poly.entity_id
_entity_poly.type
_entity_poly.pdbx_seq_one_letter_code
_entity_poly.pdbx_strand_id
1 'polypeptide(L)'
;TLSRRVATIWVVISLAVAVLIGVIGLAMSDVGALKTLTGSDSETIIVQIADLLSKHGILPALLAGTILAGILASTMSTADSQLLAASSAVSSDLFGDRVAKTGDKKKAMNAARFTLLAIAVIAAFIARDPNSSVFGIVSFAWAGFGAVFGPVVLFALFWRRSNWQGALAGMI
;
A
#
# COMPACT_ATOMS: atom_id res chain seq x y z
N THR A 1 -6.31 1.43 -25.00
CA THR A 1 -7.39 1.33 -25.32
C THR A 1 -8.44 0.91 -24.32
N LEU A 2 -9.08 -0.22 -24.37
CA LEU A 2 -10.18 -0.58 -23.48
C LEU A 2 -9.74 -0.60 -22.01
N SER A 3 -8.63 -1.27 -21.69
CA SER A 3 -8.07 -1.37 -20.34
C SER A 3 -7.83 0.00 -19.69
N ARG A 4 -7.32 0.97 -20.44
CA ARG A 4 -7.12 2.33 -19.94
C ARG A 4 -8.42 3.01 -19.56
N ARG A 5 -9.46 2.86 -20.39
CA ARG A 5 -10.80 3.46 -20.12
C ARG A 5 -11.42 2.85 -18.88
N VAL A 6 -11.39 1.52 -18.76
CA VAL A 6 -11.89 0.81 -17.57
C VAL A 6 -11.14 1.23 -16.32
N ALA A 7 -9.80 1.28 -16.37
CA ALA A 7 -8.99 1.72 -15.24
C ALA A 7 -9.29 3.16 -14.83
N THR A 8 -9.42 4.08 -15.80
CA THR A 8 -9.75 5.49 -15.50
C THR A 8 -11.12 5.63 -14.83
N ILE A 9 -12.15 4.94 -15.36
CA ILE A 9 -13.51 4.98 -14.78
C ILE A 9 -13.46 4.42 -13.34
N TRP A 10 -12.79 3.28 -13.16
CA TRP A 10 -12.65 2.66 -11.84
C TRP A 10 -11.97 3.59 -10.83
N VAL A 11 -10.87 4.22 -11.21
CA VAL A 11 -10.14 5.16 -10.33
C VAL A 11 -11.02 6.35 -9.95
N VAL A 12 -11.74 6.95 -10.91
CA VAL A 12 -12.64 8.08 -10.64
C VAL A 12 -13.75 7.68 -9.66
N ILE A 13 -14.37 6.52 -9.86
CA ILE A 13 -15.42 6.02 -8.96
C ILE A 13 -14.83 5.77 -7.56
N SER A 14 -13.69 5.11 -7.47
CA SER A 14 -13.06 4.80 -6.18
C SER A 14 -12.67 6.06 -5.41
N LEU A 15 -12.11 7.07 -6.09
CA LEU A 15 -11.78 8.35 -5.46
C LEU A 15 -13.04 9.10 -5.02
N ALA A 16 -14.10 9.12 -5.84
CA ALA A 16 -15.35 9.75 -5.48
C ALA A 16 -15.97 9.11 -4.21
N VAL A 17 -15.97 7.77 -4.14
CA VAL A 17 -16.45 7.04 -2.96
C VAL A 17 -15.59 7.35 -1.73
N ALA A 18 -14.26 7.39 -1.86
CA ALA A 18 -13.37 7.73 -0.76
C ALA A 18 -13.64 9.14 -0.21
N VAL A 19 -13.80 10.12 -1.10
CA VAL A 19 -14.15 11.50 -0.70
C VAL A 19 -15.53 11.55 -0.02
N LEU A 20 -16.52 10.84 -0.55
CA LEU A 20 -17.85 10.77 0.06
C LEU A 20 -17.83 10.17 1.46
N ILE A 21 -17.05 9.14 1.70
CA ILE A 21 -16.87 8.55 3.04
C ILE A 21 -16.31 9.61 4.01
N GLY A 22 -15.32 10.38 3.59
CA GLY A 22 -14.76 11.46 4.40
C GLY A 22 -15.77 12.57 4.71
N VAL A 23 -16.53 13.01 3.69
CA VAL A 23 -17.57 14.05 3.87
C VAL A 23 -18.69 13.57 4.79
N ILE A 24 -19.17 12.34 4.63
CA ILE A 24 -20.19 11.74 5.49
C ILE A 24 -19.67 11.64 6.91
N GLY A 25 -18.44 11.17 7.10
CA GLY A 25 -17.80 11.07 8.42
C GLY A 25 -17.67 12.41 9.12
N LEU A 26 -17.29 13.47 8.39
CA LEU A 26 -17.26 14.82 8.92
C LEU A 26 -18.65 15.30 9.35
N ALA A 27 -19.64 15.16 8.48
CA ALA A 27 -21.01 15.53 8.78
C ALA A 27 -21.57 14.78 10.01
N MET A 28 -21.24 13.49 10.15
CA MET A 28 -21.63 12.69 11.32
C MET A 28 -20.92 13.16 12.61
N SER A 29 -19.69 13.66 12.50
CA SER A 29 -18.98 14.26 13.64
C SER A 29 -19.60 15.60 14.04
N ASP A 30 -20.02 16.43 13.08
CA ASP A 30 -20.64 17.73 13.33
C ASP A 30 -21.98 17.62 14.05
N VAL A 31 -22.77 16.59 13.73
CA VAL A 31 -24.04 16.31 14.41
C VAL A 31 -23.85 15.51 15.72
N GLY A 32 -22.63 15.24 16.12
CA GLY A 32 -22.32 14.50 17.36
C GLY A 32 -22.60 12.99 17.32
N ALA A 33 -22.85 12.42 16.14
CA ALA A 33 -23.08 10.98 15.97
C ALA A 33 -21.77 10.16 16.05
N LEU A 34 -20.65 10.79 15.68
CA LEU A 34 -19.30 10.24 15.80
C LEU A 34 -18.42 11.19 16.59
N LYS A 35 -17.39 10.64 17.24
CA LYS A 35 -16.34 11.44 17.87
C LYS A 35 -15.56 12.19 16.77
N THR A 36 -15.23 13.45 17.04
CA THR A 36 -14.36 14.23 16.15
C THR A 36 -12.99 13.55 16.07
N LEU A 37 -12.59 13.17 14.87
CA LEU A 37 -11.33 12.51 14.60
C LEU A 37 -10.32 13.55 14.11
N THR A 38 -9.09 13.49 14.60
CA THR A 38 -8.01 14.42 14.25
C THR A 38 -6.71 13.65 13.97
N GLY A 39 -5.90 14.18 13.05
CA GLY A 39 -4.62 13.56 12.70
C GLY A 39 -4.79 12.15 12.11
N SER A 40 -3.97 11.21 12.59
CA SER A 40 -3.99 9.80 12.15
C SER A 40 -5.30 9.08 12.44
N ASP A 41 -6.04 9.49 13.48
CA ASP A 41 -7.34 8.88 13.82
C ASP A 41 -8.37 9.07 12.70
N SER A 42 -8.24 10.12 11.88
CA SER A 42 -9.13 10.37 10.73
C SER A 42 -9.11 9.22 9.71
N GLU A 43 -8.03 8.46 9.64
CA GLU A 43 -7.90 7.29 8.76
C GLU A 43 -8.82 6.14 9.18
N THR A 44 -9.32 6.15 10.43
CA THR A 44 -10.22 5.12 10.96
C THR A 44 -11.70 5.40 10.71
N ILE A 45 -12.06 6.48 10.00
CA ILE A 45 -13.44 6.95 9.84
C ILE A 45 -14.40 5.84 9.34
N ILE A 46 -13.97 5.02 8.39
CA ILE A 46 -14.82 3.95 7.86
C ILE A 46 -15.07 2.85 8.90
N VAL A 47 -14.11 2.61 9.79
CA VAL A 47 -14.26 1.65 10.91
C VAL A 47 -15.24 2.20 11.93
N GLN A 48 -15.16 3.50 12.22
CA GLN A 48 -16.10 4.18 13.13
C GLN A 48 -17.54 4.17 12.59
N ILE A 49 -17.71 4.43 11.30
CA ILE A 49 -19.02 4.33 10.63
C ILE A 49 -19.55 2.89 10.70
N ALA A 50 -18.70 1.90 10.45
CA ALA A 50 -19.09 0.49 10.53
C ALA A 50 -19.47 0.09 11.97
N ASP A 51 -18.73 0.55 12.98
CA ASP A 51 -19.07 0.33 14.39
C ASP A 51 -20.43 0.95 14.75
N LEU A 52 -20.67 2.19 14.33
CA LEU A 52 -21.96 2.84 14.54
C LEU A 52 -23.09 2.07 13.87
N LEU A 53 -22.89 1.66 12.61
CA LEU A 53 -23.88 0.91 11.85
C LEU A 53 -24.22 -0.42 12.52
N SER A 54 -23.25 -1.10 13.11
CA SER A 54 -23.44 -2.39 13.77
C SER A 54 -24.40 -2.35 14.95
N LYS A 55 -24.60 -1.17 15.55
CA LYS A 55 -25.48 -0.96 16.72
C LYS A 55 -26.96 -0.83 16.37
N HIS A 56 -27.31 -0.75 15.07
CA HIS A 56 -28.67 -0.50 14.58
C HIS A 56 -29.44 -1.75 14.17
N GLY A 57 -29.05 -2.92 14.63
CA GLY A 57 -29.74 -4.19 14.38
C GLY A 57 -28.92 -5.19 13.56
N ILE A 58 -29.50 -6.37 13.33
CA ILE A 58 -28.79 -7.50 12.72
C ILE A 58 -28.37 -7.22 11.27
N LEU A 59 -29.26 -6.67 10.45
CA LEU A 59 -28.97 -6.41 9.05
C LEU A 59 -27.88 -5.34 8.86
N PRO A 60 -27.93 -4.17 9.53
CA PRO A 60 -26.80 -3.23 9.53
C PRO A 60 -25.51 -3.82 10.09
N ALA A 61 -25.57 -4.67 11.10
CA ALA A 61 -24.39 -5.33 11.66
C ALA A 61 -23.72 -6.28 10.64
N LEU A 62 -24.51 -7.02 9.85
CA LEU A 62 -23.99 -7.85 8.78
C LEU A 62 -23.32 -7.02 7.69
N LEU A 63 -23.91 -5.89 7.31
CA LEU A 63 -23.30 -4.95 6.35
C LEU A 63 -21.98 -4.39 6.90
N ALA A 64 -21.95 -3.95 8.14
CA ALA A 64 -20.73 -3.46 8.79
C ALA A 64 -19.64 -4.53 8.81
N GLY A 65 -19.97 -5.77 9.19
CA GLY A 65 -19.06 -6.90 9.15
C GLY A 65 -18.52 -7.19 7.76
N THR A 66 -19.37 -7.10 6.73
CA THR A 66 -18.95 -7.28 5.33
C THR A 66 -17.97 -6.18 4.88
N ILE A 67 -18.22 -4.92 5.26
CA ILE A 67 -17.31 -3.80 4.97
C ILE A 67 -15.95 -4.04 5.62
N LEU A 68 -15.91 -4.35 6.90
CA LEU A 68 -14.68 -4.61 7.64
C LEU A 68 -13.92 -5.83 7.08
N ALA A 69 -14.63 -6.91 6.77
CA ALA A 69 -14.04 -8.09 6.14
C ALA A 69 -13.44 -7.76 4.75
N GLY A 70 -14.12 -6.93 3.96
CA GLY A 70 -13.64 -6.46 2.67
C GLY A 70 -12.35 -5.63 2.77
N ILE A 71 -12.28 -4.73 3.75
CA ILE A 71 -11.07 -3.92 4.03
C ILE A 71 -9.92 -4.85 4.41
N LEU A 72 -10.16 -5.78 5.33
CA LEU A 72 -9.14 -6.71 5.78
C LEU A 72 -8.64 -7.60 4.63
N ALA A 73 -9.55 -8.16 3.84
CA ALA A 73 -9.20 -8.99 2.68
C ALA A 73 -8.37 -8.23 1.65
N SER A 74 -8.74 -6.98 1.34
CA SER A 74 -8.00 -6.12 0.42
C SER A 74 -6.58 -5.81 0.93
N THR A 75 -6.46 -5.48 2.23
CA THR A 75 -5.18 -5.21 2.87
C THR A 75 -4.27 -6.44 2.86
N MET A 76 -4.81 -7.62 3.22
CA MET A 76 -4.05 -8.86 3.21
C MET A 76 -3.57 -9.24 1.81
N SER A 77 -4.43 -9.13 0.79
CA SER A 77 -4.08 -9.41 -0.60
C SER A 77 -2.94 -8.51 -1.12
N THR A 78 -3.00 -7.23 -0.76
CA THR A 78 -1.96 -6.26 -1.15
C THR A 78 -0.64 -6.52 -0.41
N ALA A 79 -0.71 -6.75 0.90
CA ALA A 79 0.46 -7.04 1.72
C ALA A 79 1.19 -8.31 1.25
N ASP A 80 0.46 -9.37 0.93
CA ASP A 80 1.01 -10.62 0.41
C ASP A 80 1.78 -10.40 -0.89
N SER A 81 1.17 -9.71 -1.84
CA SER A 81 1.79 -9.39 -3.14
C SER A 81 3.04 -8.53 -2.99
N GLN A 82 3.01 -7.52 -2.12
CA GLN A 82 4.15 -6.63 -1.87
C GLN A 82 5.30 -7.34 -1.15
N LEU A 83 5.00 -8.16 -0.15
CA LEU A 83 5.98 -8.98 0.56
C LEU A 83 6.65 -9.97 -0.38
N LEU A 84 5.88 -10.61 -1.25
CA LEU A 84 6.42 -11.54 -2.24
C LEU A 84 7.31 -10.83 -3.25
N ALA A 85 6.90 -9.69 -3.76
CA ALA A 85 7.69 -8.88 -4.70
C ALA A 85 9.00 -8.40 -4.05
N ALA A 86 8.94 -7.84 -2.85
CA ALA A 86 10.11 -7.36 -2.11
C ALA A 86 11.07 -8.51 -1.78
N SER A 87 10.55 -9.65 -1.31
CA SER A 87 11.34 -10.84 -1.02
C SER A 87 12.01 -11.40 -2.27
N SER A 88 11.31 -11.42 -3.40
CA SER A 88 11.84 -11.87 -4.68
C SER A 88 12.97 -10.95 -5.16
N ALA A 89 12.78 -9.62 -5.11
CA ALA A 89 13.80 -8.65 -5.49
C ALA A 89 15.07 -8.83 -4.65
N VAL A 90 14.94 -8.80 -3.31
CA VAL A 90 16.10 -8.96 -2.41
C VAL A 90 16.79 -10.30 -2.60
N SER A 91 16.04 -11.39 -2.71
CA SER A 91 16.65 -12.72 -2.88
C SER A 91 17.31 -12.88 -4.25
N SER A 92 16.75 -12.30 -5.31
CA SER A 92 17.34 -12.30 -6.65
C SER A 92 18.60 -11.45 -6.71
N ASP A 93 18.57 -10.23 -6.18
CA ASP A 93 19.66 -9.28 -6.31
C ASP A 93 20.83 -9.60 -5.38
N LEU A 94 20.56 -10.08 -4.15
CA LEU A 94 21.62 -10.39 -3.18
C LEU A 94 22.14 -11.82 -3.29
N PHE A 95 21.31 -12.76 -3.67
CA PHE A 95 21.65 -14.19 -3.64
C PHE A 95 21.62 -14.85 -5.01
N GLY A 96 21.08 -14.19 -6.05
CA GLY A 96 20.88 -14.75 -7.39
C GLY A 96 22.14 -15.34 -8.00
N ASP A 97 23.26 -14.61 -7.95
CA ASP A 97 24.55 -15.07 -8.49
C ASP A 97 25.11 -16.28 -7.73
N ARG A 98 24.94 -16.32 -6.40
CA ARG A 98 25.41 -17.43 -5.57
C ARG A 98 24.57 -18.69 -5.78
N VAL A 99 23.27 -18.51 -5.94
CA VAL A 99 22.32 -19.58 -6.21
C VAL A 99 22.48 -20.15 -7.62
N ALA A 100 22.66 -19.27 -8.61
CA ALA A 100 22.93 -19.69 -9.98
C ALA A 100 24.19 -20.54 -10.10
N LYS A 101 25.25 -20.19 -9.36
CA LYS A 101 26.49 -20.96 -9.31
C LYS A 101 26.39 -22.31 -8.59
N THR A 102 25.50 -22.42 -7.62
CA THR A 102 25.36 -23.64 -6.79
C THR A 102 24.33 -24.60 -7.33
N GLY A 103 23.39 -24.14 -8.19
CA GLY A 103 22.29 -24.96 -8.74
C GLY A 103 21.28 -25.50 -7.71
N ASP A 104 21.44 -25.11 -6.44
CA ASP A 104 20.68 -25.66 -5.32
C ASP A 104 19.35 -24.86 -5.11
N LYS A 105 18.29 -25.33 -5.74
CA LYS A 105 16.95 -24.75 -5.64
C LYS A 105 16.42 -24.67 -4.20
N LYS A 106 16.85 -25.57 -3.30
CA LYS A 106 16.43 -25.55 -1.90
C LYS A 106 17.04 -24.36 -1.15
N LYS A 107 18.31 -24.05 -1.41
CA LYS A 107 18.97 -22.89 -0.82
C LYS A 107 18.35 -21.58 -1.29
N ALA A 108 18.00 -21.49 -2.59
CA ALA A 108 17.28 -20.35 -3.13
C ALA A 108 15.94 -20.13 -2.45
N MET A 109 15.16 -21.19 -2.31
CA MET A 109 13.85 -21.12 -1.67
C MET A 109 13.96 -20.74 -0.19
N ASN A 110 14.93 -21.28 0.52
CA ASN A 110 15.15 -20.94 1.94
C ASN A 110 15.61 -19.49 2.09
N ALA A 111 16.48 -19.00 1.22
CA ALA A 111 16.88 -17.60 1.20
C ALA A 111 15.68 -16.66 0.99
N ALA A 112 14.81 -16.96 0.01
CA ALA A 112 13.61 -16.19 -0.25
C ALA A 112 12.65 -16.20 0.95
N ARG A 113 12.42 -17.34 1.58
CA ARG A 113 11.59 -17.46 2.78
C ARG A 113 12.15 -16.68 3.96
N PHE A 114 13.45 -16.77 4.19
CA PHE A 114 14.10 -16.02 5.26
C PHE A 114 14.02 -14.52 5.02
N THR A 115 14.24 -14.07 3.79
CA THR A 115 14.09 -12.66 3.40
C THR A 115 12.66 -12.17 3.61
N LEU A 116 11.67 -12.96 3.19
CA LEU A 116 10.26 -12.63 3.39
C LEU A 116 9.93 -12.48 4.88
N LEU A 117 10.39 -13.43 5.71
CA LEU A 117 10.17 -13.38 7.15
C LEU A 117 10.85 -12.16 7.79
N ALA A 118 12.08 -11.85 7.38
CA ALA A 118 12.81 -10.70 7.87
C ALA A 118 12.10 -9.38 7.52
N ILE A 119 11.65 -9.22 6.27
CA ILE A 119 10.89 -8.04 5.84
C ILE A 119 9.57 -7.94 6.62
N ALA A 120 8.84 -9.05 6.79
CA ALA A 120 7.58 -9.06 7.53
C ALA A 120 7.77 -8.66 9.00
N VAL A 121 8.83 -9.14 9.66
CA VAL A 121 9.16 -8.77 11.04
C VAL A 121 9.52 -7.27 11.15
N ILE A 122 10.33 -6.76 10.24
CA ILE A 122 10.69 -5.33 10.21
C ILE A 122 9.44 -4.47 9.97
N ALA A 123 8.60 -4.85 9.01
CA ALA A 123 7.35 -4.15 8.72
C ALA A 123 6.41 -4.16 9.93
N ALA A 124 6.25 -5.31 10.61
CA ALA A 124 5.44 -5.42 11.82
C ALA A 124 5.99 -4.57 12.97
N PHE A 125 7.32 -4.46 13.08
CA PHE A 125 7.94 -3.62 14.09
C PHE A 125 7.70 -2.13 13.83
N ILE A 126 7.81 -1.69 12.57
CA ILE A 126 7.52 -0.30 12.15
C ILE A 126 6.03 0.01 12.36
N ALA A 127 5.15 -0.93 12.03
CA ALA A 127 3.69 -0.77 12.17
C ALA A 127 3.19 -0.76 13.63
N ARG A 128 4.07 -0.96 14.60
CA ARG A 128 3.72 -1.02 16.03
C ARG A 128 3.36 0.34 16.64
N ASP A 129 3.78 1.43 16.01
CA ASP A 129 3.46 2.78 16.51
C ASP A 129 2.00 3.13 16.19
N PRO A 130 1.11 3.24 17.20
CA PRO A 130 -0.29 3.54 16.98
C PRO A 130 -0.54 4.97 16.48
N ASN A 131 0.45 5.86 16.61
CA ASN A 131 0.34 7.25 16.17
C ASN A 131 0.86 7.43 14.73
N SER A 132 1.40 6.39 14.10
CA SER A 132 1.88 6.48 12.74
C SER A 132 0.69 6.61 11.77
N SER A 133 0.75 7.64 10.91
CA SER A 133 -0.22 7.81 9.83
C SER A 133 0.13 6.89 8.66
N VAL A 134 -0.80 6.07 8.24
CA VAL A 134 -0.65 5.24 7.03
C VAL A 134 -0.45 6.14 5.81
N PHE A 135 -1.20 7.23 5.72
CA PHE A 135 -1.04 8.23 4.66
C PHE A 135 0.37 8.83 4.65
N GLY A 136 0.94 9.13 5.81
CA GLY A 136 2.30 9.65 5.94
C GLY A 136 3.34 8.67 5.42
N ILE A 137 3.25 7.39 5.82
CA ILE A 137 4.16 6.34 5.38
C ILE A 137 4.06 6.11 3.87
N VAL A 138 2.84 6.02 3.35
CA VAL A 138 2.61 5.81 1.92
C VAL A 138 3.08 7.00 1.09
N SER A 139 2.79 8.23 1.55
CA SER A 139 3.25 9.47 0.88
C SER A 139 4.76 9.56 0.84
N PHE A 140 5.45 9.22 1.93
CA PHE A 140 6.91 9.16 1.97
C PHE A 140 7.47 8.15 0.96
N ALA A 141 6.91 6.93 0.91
CA ALA A 141 7.33 5.92 -0.04
C ALA A 141 7.12 6.36 -1.50
N TRP A 142 5.95 6.92 -1.81
CA TRP A 142 5.64 7.43 -3.16
C TRP A 142 6.52 8.62 -3.55
N ALA A 143 6.80 9.53 -2.62
CA ALA A 143 7.71 10.64 -2.84
C ALA A 143 9.13 10.13 -3.15
N GLY A 144 9.61 9.13 -2.42
CA GLY A 144 10.88 8.47 -2.67
C GLY A 144 10.94 7.84 -4.06
N PHE A 145 9.94 7.04 -4.44
CA PHE A 145 9.86 6.47 -5.79
C PHE A 145 9.78 7.54 -6.88
N GLY A 146 8.99 8.59 -6.67
CA GLY A 146 8.88 9.71 -7.60
C GLY A 146 10.19 10.46 -7.78
N ALA A 147 10.92 10.71 -6.70
CA ALA A 147 12.21 11.39 -6.74
C ALA A 147 13.29 10.55 -7.43
N VAL A 148 13.33 9.25 -7.17
CA VAL A 148 14.36 8.35 -7.72
C VAL A 148 14.08 8.02 -9.19
N PHE A 149 12.88 7.62 -9.52
CA PHE A 149 12.56 7.12 -10.87
C PHE A 149 12.02 8.19 -11.82
N GLY A 150 11.38 9.24 -11.29
CA GLY A 150 10.76 10.29 -12.11
C GLY A 150 11.73 10.96 -13.06
N PRO A 151 12.84 11.54 -12.59
CA PRO A 151 13.84 12.17 -13.46
C PRO A 151 14.44 11.20 -14.47
N VAL A 152 14.77 9.98 -14.04
CA VAL A 152 15.38 8.95 -14.90
C VAL A 152 14.46 8.57 -16.05
N VAL A 153 13.17 8.36 -15.76
CA VAL A 153 12.17 8.03 -16.80
C VAL A 153 11.95 9.21 -17.74
N LEU A 154 11.85 10.43 -17.22
CA LEU A 154 11.69 11.64 -18.05
C LEU A 154 12.88 11.82 -18.99
N PHE A 155 14.10 11.73 -18.48
CA PHE A 155 15.29 11.86 -19.32
C PHE A 155 15.44 10.70 -20.29
N ALA A 156 15.08 9.47 -19.94
CA ALA A 156 15.10 8.35 -20.85
C ALA A 156 14.12 8.52 -22.03
N LEU A 157 12.95 9.13 -21.78
CA LEU A 157 11.93 9.34 -22.81
C LEU A 157 12.23 10.55 -23.71
N PHE A 158 12.76 11.64 -23.15
CA PHE A 158 12.86 12.92 -23.85
C PHE A 158 14.30 13.34 -24.23
N TRP A 159 15.33 12.69 -23.66
CA TRP A 159 16.72 13.05 -23.89
C TRP A 159 17.51 11.93 -24.54
N ARG A 160 17.85 12.08 -25.82
CA ARG A 160 18.58 11.08 -26.61
C ARG A 160 19.99 10.72 -26.10
N ARG A 161 20.58 11.55 -25.24
CA ARG A 161 21.91 11.31 -24.65
C ARG A 161 21.83 10.68 -23.25
N SER A 162 20.65 10.25 -22.82
CA SER A 162 20.49 9.52 -21.56
C SER A 162 21.32 8.23 -21.62
N ASN A 163 22.12 8.01 -20.59
CA ASN A 163 22.97 6.83 -20.46
C ASN A 163 22.83 6.23 -19.07
N TRP A 164 23.36 5.03 -18.87
CA TRP A 164 23.25 4.31 -17.59
C TRP A 164 23.93 5.06 -16.43
N GLN A 165 25.02 5.78 -16.70
CA GLN A 165 25.76 6.56 -15.70
C GLN A 165 24.94 7.74 -15.20
N GLY A 166 24.26 8.46 -16.11
CA GLY A 166 23.33 9.52 -15.77
C GLY A 166 22.08 9.02 -15.04
N ALA A 167 21.59 7.83 -15.42
CA ALA A 167 20.49 7.18 -14.70
C ALA A 167 20.89 6.84 -13.26
N LEU A 168 22.07 6.24 -13.07
CA LEU A 168 22.60 5.91 -11.75
C LEU A 168 22.79 7.16 -10.88
N ALA A 169 23.38 8.21 -11.44
CA ALA A 169 23.56 9.47 -10.73
C ALA A 169 22.24 10.17 -10.35
N GLY A 170 21.20 9.96 -11.16
CA GLY A 170 19.86 10.51 -10.87
C GLY A 170 19.04 9.71 -9.86
N MET A 171 19.47 8.48 -9.52
CA MET A 171 18.83 7.63 -8.51
C MET A 171 19.46 7.77 -7.10
N ILE A 172 20.63 8.36 -6.99
CA ILE A 172 21.36 8.60 -5.74
C ILE A 172 21.09 10.02 -5.23
#